data_1a7d7ee68e0a06ee9c107210afd8d050
#
_entry.id   1a7d7ee68e0a06ee9c107210afd8d050
#
_cell.length_a   1.000
_cell.length_b   1.000
_cell.length_c   1.000
_cell.angle_alpha   90.00
_cell.angle_beta   90.00
_cell.angle_gamma   90.00
#
_symmetry.space_group_name_H-M   'P 1'
#
loop_
_entity.id
_entity.type
_entity.pdbx_description
1 polymer ?
#
loop_
_entity_poly.entity_id
_entity_poly.type
_entity_poly.pdbx_seq_one_letter_code
_entity_poly.pdbx_strand_id
1 'polypeptide(L)'
;MIQNILEIVNPQLPQYADFQEWLQDTSYYEMIFKGLLIGIIASAPMGPVGILIIQRTMNKGRWEGFATGVGAALSDIIYAIITGLGVKFVTDTIENPRIALWIKIVGSILLFAFGVYTFLSKPKDAPRPIKRNKGTLLQNFLTGFAVTFSNPLIIFLFVATFAMFSFIIVENVIAQILGYIALVAGALLWWYGLTWLVNKVRNNYNIRIIWVLNRAIGIAVIIVAALMMVYTLTGHSIDLSDFKLPLS
;
A
#
# COMPACT_ATOMS: atom_id res chain seq x y z
N MET A 1 -27.56 1.37 34.09
CA MET A 1 -28.94 0.91 33.75
C MET A 1 -28.94 0.13 32.44
N ILE A 2 -28.36 0.63 31.34
CA ILE A 2 -28.29 -0.10 30.03
C ILE A 2 -27.44 -1.37 30.14
N GLN A 3 -26.32 -1.33 30.86
CA GLN A 3 -25.45 -2.51 31.09
C GLN A 3 -26.21 -3.66 31.79
N ASN A 4 -26.96 -3.36 32.83
CA ASN A 4 -27.73 -4.38 33.55
C ASN A 4 -28.87 -5.00 32.71
N ILE A 5 -29.40 -4.27 31.73
CA ILE A 5 -30.44 -4.81 30.82
C ILE A 5 -29.81 -5.76 29.80
N LEU A 6 -28.59 -5.47 29.33
CA LEU A 6 -27.87 -6.29 28.34
C LEU A 6 -27.36 -7.61 28.94
N GLU A 7 -26.92 -7.62 30.20
CA GLU A 7 -26.55 -8.82 30.92
C GLU A 7 -27.73 -9.78 31.16
N ILE A 8 -28.95 -9.23 31.29
CA ILE A 8 -30.18 -10.01 31.50
C ILE A 8 -30.68 -10.62 30.17
N VAL A 9 -30.47 -9.93 29.06
CA VAL A 9 -31.04 -10.33 27.74
C VAL A 9 -30.26 -11.39 27.03
N ASN A 10 -28.93 -11.47 27.20
CA ASN A 10 -28.12 -12.54 26.60
C ASN A 10 -26.76 -12.72 27.29
N PRO A 11 -26.65 -13.63 28.28
CA PRO A 11 -25.40 -13.92 28.96
C PRO A 11 -24.34 -14.61 28.09
N GLN A 12 -24.65 -14.89 26.81
CA GLN A 12 -23.75 -15.50 25.85
C GLN A 12 -23.29 -14.57 24.72
N LEU A 13 -23.69 -13.31 24.72
CA LEU A 13 -23.05 -12.33 23.86
C LEU A 13 -21.59 -12.14 24.33
N PRO A 14 -20.60 -12.15 23.42
CA PRO A 14 -19.25 -11.73 23.78
C PRO A 14 -19.36 -10.41 24.52
N GLN A 15 -18.87 -10.40 25.74
CA GLN A 15 -19.07 -9.27 26.66
C GLN A 15 -18.55 -8.00 26.00
N TYR A 16 -19.24 -6.87 26.22
CA TYR A 16 -18.76 -5.56 25.78
C TYR A 16 -17.33 -5.26 26.28
N ALA A 17 -16.86 -5.96 27.31
CA ALA A 17 -15.48 -5.98 27.74
C ALA A 17 -14.53 -6.41 26.61
N ASP A 18 -14.86 -7.46 25.85
CA ASP A 18 -14.04 -7.95 24.72
C ASP A 18 -13.96 -6.92 23.60
N PHE A 19 -15.05 -6.15 23.38
CA PHE A 19 -15.06 -5.08 22.38
C PHE A 19 -14.23 -3.87 22.84
N GLN A 20 -14.28 -3.54 24.13
CA GLN A 20 -13.45 -2.47 24.70
C GLN A 20 -11.98 -2.85 24.73
N GLU A 21 -11.67 -4.10 25.07
CA GLU A 21 -10.32 -4.66 25.01
C GLU A 21 -9.81 -4.68 23.54
N TRP A 22 -10.68 -5.07 22.60
CA TRP A 22 -10.38 -5.01 21.16
C TRP A 22 -10.10 -3.57 20.70
N LEU A 23 -10.87 -2.58 21.12
CA LEU A 23 -10.64 -1.17 20.81
C LEU A 23 -9.34 -0.62 21.41
N GLN A 24 -8.87 -1.20 22.53
CA GLN A 24 -7.64 -0.80 23.23
C GLN A 24 -6.40 -1.55 22.69
N ASP A 25 -6.59 -2.62 21.92
CA ASP A 25 -5.48 -3.33 21.29
C ASP A 25 -4.88 -2.48 20.17
N THR A 26 -3.76 -1.82 20.50
CA THR A 26 -3.02 -0.95 19.58
C THR A 26 -2.57 -1.68 18.31
N SER A 27 -2.47 -3.02 18.34
CA SER A 27 -2.05 -3.82 17.17
C SER A 27 -3.00 -3.68 15.98
N TYR A 28 -4.31 -3.52 16.19
CA TYR A 28 -5.28 -3.33 15.10
C TYR A 28 -5.07 -2.00 14.38
N TYR A 29 -4.95 -0.90 15.13
CA TYR A 29 -4.74 0.43 14.56
C TYR A 29 -3.38 0.52 13.85
N GLU A 30 -2.37 -0.07 14.45
CA GLU A 30 -1.03 -0.15 13.89
C GLU A 30 -1.05 -0.87 12.55
N MET A 31 -1.71 -2.03 12.46
CA MET A 31 -1.80 -2.81 11.24
C MET A 31 -2.61 -2.11 10.15
N ILE A 32 -3.71 -1.44 10.51
CA ILE A 32 -4.50 -0.63 9.56
C ILE A 32 -3.63 0.51 9.02
N PHE A 33 -2.91 1.22 9.87
CA PHE A 33 -2.05 2.32 9.45
C PHE A 33 -0.90 1.84 8.55
N LYS A 34 -0.21 0.77 8.94
CA LYS A 34 0.85 0.14 8.15
C LYS A 34 0.32 -0.31 6.79
N GLY A 35 -0.82 -1.02 6.76
CA GLY A 35 -1.45 -1.47 5.54
C GLY A 35 -1.78 -0.32 4.59
N LEU A 36 -2.43 0.75 5.09
CA LEU A 36 -2.72 1.96 4.32
C LEU A 36 -1.45 2.55 3.69
N LEU A 37 -0.40 2.73 4.49
CA LEU A 37 0.87 3.29 4.01
C LEU A 37 1.50 2.40 2.95
N ILE A 38 1.56 1.09 3.18
CA ILE A 38 2.14 0.14 2.23
C ILE A 38 1.35 0.17 0.91
N GLY A 39 0.02 0.18 0.98
CA GLY A 39 -0.83 0.25 -0.21
C GLY A 39 -0.59 1.52 -1.04
N ILE A 40 -0.44 2.67 -0.39
CA ILE A 40 -0.09 3.94 -1.05
C ILE A 40 1.32 3.85 -1.64
N ILE A 41 2.32 3.42 -0.86
CA ILE A 41 3.72 3.35 -1.29
C ILE A 41 3.88 2.39 -2.47
N ALA A 42 3.21 1.24 -2.45
CA ALA A 42 3.28 0.25 -3.53
C ALA A 42 2.65 0.75 -4.83
N SER A 43 1.55 1.51 -4.72
CA SER A 43 0.81 2.04 -5.88
C SER A 43 1.37 3.38 -6.40
N ALA A 44 2.11 4.11 -5.59
CA ALA A 44 2.57 5.46 -5.92
C ALA A 44 3.52 5.55 -7.12
N PRO A 45 4.50 4.64 -7.30
CA PRO A 45 5.43 4.72 -8.42
C PRO A 45 4.74 4.58 -9.78
N MET A 46 4.99 5.56 -10.65
CA MET A 46 4.41 5.63 -11.98
C MET A 46 5.07 4.67 -12.97
N GLY A 47 4.91 3.37 -12.73
CA GLY A 47 5.28 2.33 -13.66
C GLY A 47 4.36 2.28 -14.91
N PRO A 48 4.45 1.21 -15.72
CA PRO A 48 3.62 1.04 -16.91
C PRO A 48 2.12 1.15 -16.64
N VAL A 49 1.66 0.63 -15.48
CA VAL A 49 0.25 0.70 -15.09
C VAL A 49 -0.19 2.13 -14.75
N GLY A 50 0.65 2.90 -14.03
CA GLY A 50 0.35 4.30 -13.71
C GLY A 50 0.21 5.16 -14.98
N ILE A 51 1.10 4.97 -15.95
CA ILE A 51 1.02 5.62 -17.26
C ILE A 51 -0.29 5.24 -17.98
N LEU A 52 -0.66 3.97 -17.96
CA LEU A 52 -1.90 3.47 -18.55
C LEU A 52 -3.14 4.09 -17.90
N ILE A 53 -3.15 4.21 -16.56
CA ILE A 53 -4.24 4.84 -15.80
C ILE A 53 -4.38 6.31 -16.20
N ILE A 54 -3.28 7.05 -16.27
CA ILE A 54 -3.28 8.45 -16.70
C ILE A 54 -3.81 8.56 -18.12
N GLN A 55 -3.31 7.75 -19.06
CA GLN A 55 -3.75 7.75 -20.46
C GLN A 55 -5.26 7.50 -20.57
N ARG A 56 -5.79 6.54 -19.83
CA ARG A 56 -7.23 6.22 -19.84
C ARG A 56 -8.06 7.32 -19.23
N THR A 57 -7.61 7.87 -18.08
CA THR A 57 -8.27 9.02 -17.45
C THR A 57 -8.39 10.20 -18.42
N MET A 58 -7.32 10.50 -19.14
CA MET A 58 -7.28 11.59 -20.09
C MET A 58 -8.15 11.36 -21.32
N ASN A 59 -8.07 10.16 -21.91
CA ASN A 59 -8.72 9.87 -23.19
C ASN A 59 -10.17 9.44 -23.04
N LYS A 60 -10.52 8.75 -21.94
CA LYS A 60 -11.84 8.13 -21.76
C LYS A 60 -12.60 8.68 -20.55
N GLY A 61 -11.90 9.25 -19.57
CA GLY A 61 -12.49 9.81 -18.37
C GLY A 61 -12.01 9.15 -17.07
N ARG A 62 -12.37 9.74 -15.95
CA ARG A 62 -11.90 9.37 -14.62
C ARG A 62 -12.18 7.91 -14.26
N TRP A 63 -13.40 7.46 -14.50
CA TRP A 63 -13.84 6.12 -14.10
C TRP A 63 -13.16 5.00 -14.88
N GLU A 64 -12.80 5.26 -16.13
CA GLU A 64 -12.04 4.33 -16.96
C GLU A 64 -10.59 4.14 -16.46
N GLY A 65 -9.97 5.24 -16.03
CA GLY A 65 -8.68 5.19 -15.35
C GLY A 65 -8.79 4.49 -14.01
N PHE A 66 -9.79 4.83 -13.19
CA PHE A 66 -10.00 4.23 -11.87
C PHE A 66 -10.26 2.71 -11.95
N ALA A 67 -11.08 2.24 -12.91
CA ALA A 67 -11.27 0.81 -13.12
C ALA A 67 -9.95 0.08 -13.41
N THR A 68 -9.02 0.72 -14.13
CA THR A 68 -7.67 0.18 -14.34
C THR A 68 -6.89 0.10 -13.02
N GLY A 69 -7.00 1.12 -12.15
CA GLY A 69 -6.39 1.14 -10.83
C GLY A 69 -6.95 0.08 -9.89
N VAL A 70 -8.27 -0.18 -9.95
CA VAL A 70 -8.90 -1.29 -9.19
C VAL A 70 -8.33 -2.64 -9.62
N GLY A 71 -8.11 -2.84 -10.93
CA GLY A 71 -7.46 -4.05 -11.43
C GLY A 71 -6.02 -4.19 -10.92
N ALA A 72 -5.27 -3.09 -10.89
CA ALA A 72 -3.93 -3.07 -10.33
C ALA A 72 -3.94 -3.44 -8.83
N ALA A 73 -4.82 -2.83 -8.03
CA ALA A 73 -4.94 -3.11 -6.60
C ALA A 73 -5.31 -4.59 -6.32
N LEU A 74 -6.10 -5.23 -7.19
CA LEU A 74 -6.37 -6.67 -7.08
C LEU A 74 -5.11 -7.50 -7.32
N SER A 75 -4.27 -7.11 -8.26
CA SER A 75 -2.98 -7.77 -8.47
C SER A 75 -2.04 -7.56 -7.26
N ASP A 76 -2.00 -6.33 -6.74
CA ASP A 76 -1.16 -5.98 -5.60
C ASP A 76 -1.49 -6.82 -4.37
N ILE A 77 -2.78 -7.03 -4.05
CA ILE A 77 -3.17 -7.86 -2.90
C ILE A 77 -2.76 -9.33 -3.07
N ILE A 78 -2.80 -9.87 -4.28
CA ILE A 78 -2.34 -11.24 -4.55
C ILE A 78 -0.84 -11.34 -4.25
N TYR A 79 -0.04 -10.40 -4.75
CA TYR A 79 1.39 -10.34 -4.46
C TYR A 79 1.67 -10.11 -2.96
N ALA A 80 0.90 -9.25 -2.31
CA ALA A 80 1.01 -9.00 -0.88
C ALA A 80 0.77 -10.26 -0.05
N ILE A 81 -0.27 -11.04 -0.37
CA ILE A 81 -0.57 -12.30 0.31
C ILE A 81 0.55 -13.33 0.08
N ILE A 82 0.99 -13.50 -1.17
CA ILE A 82 2.09 -14.43 -1.49
C ILE A 82 3.36 -14.04 -0.73
N THR A 83 3.69 -12.76 -0.72
CA THR A 83 4.86 -12.23 0.01
C THR A 83 4.72 -12.43 1.51
N GLY A 84 3.54 -12.15 2.07
CA GLY A 84 3.28 -12.32 3.50
C GLY A 84 3.40 -13.77 3.96
N LEU A 85 2.87 -14.71 3.18
CA LEU A 85 3.04 -16.15 3.44
C LEU A 85 4.52 -16.57 3.36
N GLY A 86 5.27 -16.04 2.39
CA GLY A 86 6.70 -16.31 2.25
C GLY A 86 7.51 -15.72 3.40
N VAL A 87 7.26 -14.49 3.79
CA VAL A 87 7.93 -13.86 4.94
C VAL A 87 7.59 -14.59 6.23
N LYS A 88 6.32 -14.95 6.43
CA LYS A 88 5.91 -15.76 7.60
C LYS A 88 6.66 -17.09 7.67
N PHE A 89 6.73 -17.82 6.56
CA PHE A 89 7.47 -19.09 6.51
C PHE A 89 8.95 -18.92 6.91
N VAL A 90 9.58 -17.84 6.45
CA VAL A 90 10.96 -17.52 6.80
C VAL A 90 11.09 -17.15 8.28
N THR A 91 10.20 -16.31 8.82
CA THR A 91 10.25 -15.89 10.22
C THR A 91 9.95 -17.04 11.18
N ASP A 92 9.00 -17.89 10.88
CA ASP A 92 8.65 -19.05 11.70
C ASP A 92 9.77 -20.13 11.72
N THR A 93 10.54 -20.20 10.63
CA THR A 93 11.66 -21.17 10.50
C THR A 93 12.96 -20.66 11.11
N ILE A 94 13.11 -19.34 11.22
CA ILE A 94 14.38 -18.70 11.60
C ILE A 94 14.15 -17.81 12.82
N GLU A 95 14.26 -18.39 14.02
CA GLU A 95 14.19 -17.67 15.30
C GLU A 95 15.42 -16.76 15.57
N ASN A 96 16.29 -16.55 14.57
CA ASN A 96 17.53 -15.82 14.77
C ASN A 96 17.34 -14.30 14.54
N PRO A 97 17.48 -13.46 15.60
CA PRO A 97 17.32 -12.00 15.50
C PRO A 97 18.25 -11.34 14.47
N ARG A 98 19.41 -11.94 14.22
CA ARG A 98 20.36 -11.42 13.19
C ARG A 98 19.77 -11.54 11.78
N ILE A 99 19.02 -12.58 11.50
CA ILE A 99 18.42 -12.78 10.18
C ILE A 99 17.30 -11.77 9.97
N ALA A 100 16.45 -11.54 10.98
CA ALA A 100 15.45 -10.49 10.95
C ALA A 100 16.06 -9.10 10.69
N LEU A 101 17.20 -8.79 11.32
CA LEU A 101 17.96 -7.57 11.08
C LEU A 101 18.41 -7.47 9.61
N TRP A 102 19.00 -8.55 9.08
CA TRP A 102 19.46 -8.56 7.68
C TRP A 102 18.30 -8.40 6.68
N ILE A 103 17.15 -9.02 6.94
CA ILE A 103 15.95 -8.86 6.10
C ILE A 103 15.51 -7.40 6.08
N LYS A 104 15.49 -6.71 7.22
CA LYS A 104 15.17 -5.28 7.30
C LYS A 104 16.18 -4.40 6.56
N ILE A 105 17.47 -4.67 6.71
CA ILE A 105 18.53 -3.94 6.00
C ILE A 105 18.40 -4.11 4.48
N VAL A 106 18.27 -5.35 4.01
CA VAL A 106 18.10 -5.65 2.58
C VAL A 106 16.81 -5.00 2.05
N GLY A 107 15.71 -5.08 2.81
CA GLY A 107 14.45 -4.43 2.47
C GLY A 107 14.60 -2.91 2.31
N SER A 108 15.29 -2.26 3.25
CA SER A 108 15.54 -0.81 3.18
C SER A 108 16.40 -0.43 1.97
N ILE A 109 17.44 -1.22 1.65
CA ILE A 109 18.28 -1.02 0.46
C ILE A 109 17.43 -1.16 -0.82
N LEU A 110 16.61 -2.21 -0.91
CA LEU A 110 15.75 -2.44 -2.08
C LEU A 110 14.74 -1.30 -2.25
N LEU A 111 14.14 -0.83 -1.16
CA LEU A 111 13.19 0.28 -1.22
C LEU A 111 13.90 1.60 -1.59
N PHE A 112 15.10 1.83 -1.08
CA PHE A 112 15.91 2.98 -1.47
C PHE A 112 16.25 2.93 -2.97
N ALA A 113 16.73 1.80 -3.47
CA ALA A 113 17.02 1.60 -4.89
C ALA A 113 15.77 1.82 -5.75
N PHE A 114 14.61 1.34 -5.29
CA PHE A 114 13.33 1.55 -5.96
C PHE A 114 12.90 3.03 -5.95
N GLY A 115 13.11 3.75 -4.86
CA GLY A 115 12.89 5.20 -4.77
C GLY A 115 13.77 5.97 -5.76
N VAL A 116 15.05 5.62 -5.84
CA VAL A 116 15.99 6.20 -6.82
C VAL A 116 15.55 5.89 -8.25
N TYR A 117 15.19 4.64 -8.54
CA TYR A 117 14.64 4.26 -9.84
C TYR A 117 13.42 5.11 -10.23
N THR A 118 12.48 5.28 -9.30
CA THR A 118 11.27 6.10 -9.51
C THR A 118 11.62 7.56 -9.74
N PHE A 119 12.54 8.11 -8.95
CA PHE A 119 13.02 9.49 -9.10
C PHE A 119 13.69 9.75 -10.45
N LEU A 120 14.51 8.82 -10.93
CA LEU A 120 15.22 8.92 -12.21
C LEU A 120 14.31 8.57 -13.40
N SER A 121 13.17 7.94 -13.17
CA SER A 121 12.25 7.51 -14.22
C SER A 121 11.70 8.72 -14.98
N LYS A 122 12.03 8.79 -16.26
CA LYS A 122 11.51 9.81 -17.18
C LYS A 122 10.37 9.21 -17.97
N PRO A 123 9.21 9.86 -18.07
CA PRO A 123 8.18 9.45 -18.99
C PRO A 123 8.73 9.60 -20.43
N LYS A 124 8.89 8.49 -21.13
CA LYS A 124 9.53 8.45 -22.46
C LYS A 124 8.73 9.12 -23.55
N ASP A 125 7.40 9.14 -23.43
CA ASP A 125 6.49 9.71 -24.42
C ASP A 125 5.29 10.38 -23.75
N ALA A 126 4.77 11.44 -24.40
CA ALA A 126 3.43 11.94 -24.06
C ALA A 126 2.41 10.78 -24.23
N PRO A 127 1.38 10.70 -23.38
CA PRO A 127 0.35 9.69 -23.55
C PRO A 127 -0.19 9.76 -24.96
N ARG A 128 0.09 8.74 -25.78
CA ARG A 128 -0.46 8.69 -27.15
C ARG A 128 -1.98 8.64 -27.05
N PRO A 129 -2.69 9.40 -27.89
CA PRO A 129 -4.14 9.28 -27.93
C PRO A 129 -4.48 7.81 -28.27
N ILE A 130 -5.01 7.10 -27.26
CA ILE A 130 -5.53 5.76 -27.50
C ILE A 130 -6.72 5.95 -28.43
N LYS A 131 -6.68 5.27 -29.61
CA LYS A 131 -7.85 5.23 -30.48
C LYS A 131 -9.08 4.99 -29.61
N ARG A 132 -10.12 5.79 -29.85
CA ARG A 132 -11.36 5.85 -29.05
C ARG A 132 -12.18 4.56 -29.15
N ASN A 133 -11.53 3.40 -29.05
CA ASN A 133 -12.21 2.13 -28.88
C ASN A 133 -12.89 2.17 -27.53
N LYS A 134 -14.20 2.00 -27.54
CA LYS A 134 -15.09 1.90 -26.38
C LYS A 134 -14.78 0.63 -25.58
N GLY A 135 -13.56 0.52 -25.01
CA GLY A 135 -13.27 -0.56 -24.06
C GLY A 135 -14.20 -0.41 -22.86
N THR A 136 -14.77 -1.50 -22.40
CA THR A 136 -15.64 -1.52 -21.22
C THR A 136 -14.81 -1.31 -19.96
N LEU A 137 -15.44 -0.88 -18.86
CA LEU A 137 -14.81 -0.80 -17.53
C LEU A 137 -14.13 -2.13 -17.15
N LEU A 138 -14.76 -3.25 -17.50
CA LEU A 138 -14.21 -4.59 -17.28
C LEU A 138 -12.91 -4.82 -18.05
N GLN A 139 -12.83 -4.41 -19.31
CA GLN A 139 -11.58 -4.53 -20.09
C GLN A 139 -10.47 -3.66 -19.51
N ASN A 140 -10.81 -2.48 -18.98
CA ASN A 140 -9.84 -1.61 -18.34
C ASN A 140 -9.34 -2.20 -17.03
N PHE A 141 -10.23 -2.77 -16.21
CA PHE A 141 -9.90 -3.52 -15.01
C PHE A 141 -8.97 -4.71 -15.32
N LEU A 142 -9.36 -5.59 -16.24
CA LEU A 142 -8.58 -6.77 -16.61
C LEU A 142 -7.19 -6.41 -17.16
N THR A 143 -7.10 -5.34 -17.93
CA THR A 143 -5.81 -4.87 -18.45
C THR A 143 -4.94 -4.30 -17.34
N GLY A 144 -5.51 -3.53 -16.40
CA GLY A 144 -4.80 -3.03 -15.22
C GLY A 144 -4.26 -4.18 -14.38
N PHE A 145 -5.10 -5.17 -14.10
CA PHE A 145 -4.70 -6.39 -13.42
C PHE A 145 -3.55 -7.09 -14.15
N ALA A 146 -3.69 -7.39 -15.45
CA ALA A 146 -2.69 -8.13 -16.21
C ALA A 146 -1.34 -7.39 -16.28
N VAL A 147 -1.35 -6.07 -16.52
CA VAL A 147 -0.12 -5.27 -16.59
C VAL A 147 0.60 -5.26 -15.24
N THR A 148 -0.12 -5.13 -14.13
CA THR A 148 0.46 -5.15 -12.79
C THR A 148 0.94 -6.56 -12.45
N PHE A 149 0.12 -7.59 -12.72
CA PHE A 149 0.46 -8.98 -12.46
C PHE A 149 1.66 -9.50 -13.27
N SER A 150 1.90 -8.92 -14.43
CA SER A 150 3.08 -9.25 -15.25
C SER A 150 4.38 -8.61 -14.76
N ASN A 151 4.34 -7.81 -13.69
CA ASN A 151 5.51 -7.11 -13.17
C ASN A 151 6.07 -7.81 -11.92
N PRO A 152 7.09 -8.68 -12.05
CA PRO A 152 7.63 -9.42 -10.90
C PRO A 152 8.35 -8.53 -9.89
N LEU A 153 8.71 -7.29 -10.25
CA LEU A 153 9.40 -6.36 -9.35
C LEU A 153 8.52 -5.94 -8.16
N ILE A 154 7.20 -6.11 -8.26
CA ILE A 154 6.26 -5.82 -7.19
C ILE A 154 6.51 -6.72 -5.97
N ILE A 155 6.93 -7.97 -6.17
CA ILE A 155 7.28 -8.88 -5.06
C ILE A 155 8.39 -8.26 -4.20
N PHE A 156 9.45 -7.76 -4.83
CA PHE A 156 10.57 -7.15 -4.10
C PHE A 156 10.13 -5.90 -3.31
N LEU A 157 9.20 -5.13 -3.86
CA LEU A 157 8.62 -3.98 -3.16
C LEU A 157 7.83 -4.41 -1.93
N PHE A 158 7.00 -5.46 -2.04
CA PHE A 158 6.26 -5.98 -0.88
C PHE A 158 7.19 -6.63 0.14
N VAL A 159 8.20 -7.41 -0.26
CA VAL A 159 9.20 -7.95 0.66
C VAL A 159 9.88 -6.81 1.42
N ALA A 160 10.31 -5.76 0.72
CA ALA A 160 10.96 -4.62 1.32
C ALA A 160 10.04 -3.90 2.32
N THR A 161 8.82 -3.57 1.90
CA THR A 161 7.88 -2.83 2.76
C THR A 161 7.39 -3.67 3.94
N PHE A 162 7.15 -4.97 3.76
CA PHE A 162 6.72 -5.87 4.84
C PHE A 162 7.80 -6.05 5.89
N ALA A 163 9.06 -6.25 5.46
CA ALA A 163 10.19 -6.32 6.36
C ALA A 163 10.40 -5.02 7.14
N MET A 164 10.29 -3.91 6.44
CA MET A 164 10.53 -2.58 6.95
C MET A 164 9.50 -2.14 7.98
N PHE A 165 8.23 -2.36 7.69
CA PHE A 165 7.13 -2.00 8.60
C PHE A 165 6.80 -3.10 9.62
N SER A 166 7.53 -4.22 9.62
CA SER A 166 7.18 -5.41 10.41
C SER A 166 5.70 -5.75 10.26
N PHE A 167 5.25 -5.84 8.99
CA PHE A 167 3.83 -5.95 8.66
C PHE A 167 3.23 -7.34 8.95
N ILE A 168 4.04 -8.37 9.16
CA ILE A 168 3.56 -9.71 9.43
C ILE A 168 3.52 -9.92 10.94
N ILE A 169 2.31 -10.14 11.47
CA ILE A 169 2.05 -10.51 12.87
C ILE A 169 1.50 -11.92 12.89
N VAL A 170 2.24 -12.86 13.50
CA VAL A 170 1.85 -14.26 13.55
C VAL A 170 0.73 -14.51 14.56
N GLU A 171 0.68 -13.73 15.63
CA GLU A 171 -0.15 -13.96 16.81
C GLU A 171 -1.59 -13.44 16.63
N ASN A 172 -1.82 -12.40 15.84
CA ASN A 172 -3.12 -11.77 15.66
C ASN A 172 -3.60 -11.80 14.20
N VAL A 173 -4.29 -12.89 13.83
CA VAL A 173 -4.82 -13.09 12.47
C VAL A 173 -5.82 -12.00 12.07
N ILE A 174 -6.64 -11.50 13.01
CA ILE A 174 -7.64 -10.46 12.70
C ILE A 174 -6.94 -9.15 12.37
N ALA A 175 -5.96 -8.73 13.16
CA ALA A 175 -5.15 -7.55 12.87
C ALA A 175 -4.46 -7.68 11.50
N GLN A 176 -3.94 -8.87 11.17
CA GLN A 176 -3.32 -9.13 9.87
C GLN A 176 -4.31 -8.97 8.71
N ILE A 177 -5.54 -9.50 8.84
CA ILE A 177 -6.60 -9.36 7.82
C ILE A 177 -6.98 -7.88 7.65
N LEU A 178 -7.15 -7.14 8.75
CA LEU A 178 -7.41 -5.70 8.71
C LEU A 178 -6.28 -4.93 8.03
N GLY A 179 -5.03 -5.32 8.26
CA GLY A 179 -3.88 -4.78 7.57
C GLY A 179 -3.95 -4.97 6.04
N TYR A 180 -4.32 -6.16 5.58
CA TYR A 180 -4.50 -6.41 4.14
C TYR A 180 -5.68 -5.65 3.54
N ILE A 181 -6.80 -5.54 4.26
CA ILE A 181 -7.93 -4.71 3.83
C ILE A 181 -7.50 -3.25 3.71
N ALA A 182 -6.77 -2.75 4.69
CA ALA A 182 -6.24 -1.39 4.69
C ALA A 182 -5.23 -1.16 3.56
N LEU A 183 -4.41 -2.16 3.22
CA LEU A 183 -3.50 -2.11 2.08
C LEU A 183 -4.26 -1.89 0.76
N VAL A 184 -5.32 -2.67 0.54
CA VAL A 184 -6.19 -2.47 -0.63
C VAL A 184 -6.83 -1.09 -0.60
N ALA A 185 -7.32 -0.64 0.54
CA ALA A 185 -7.90 0.69 0.69
C ALA A 185 -6.89 1.79 0.37
N GLY A 186 -5.64 1.67 0.83
CA GLY A 186 -4.55 2.59 0.52
C GLY A 186 -4.26 2.67 -0.99
N ALA A 187 -4.17 1.53 -1.65
CA ALA A 187 -4.00 1.46 -3.10
C ALA A 187 -5.16 2.12 -3.85
N LEU A 188 -6.40 1.83 -3.44
CA LEU A 188 -7.60 2.42 -4.05
C LEU A 188 -7.69 3.94 -3.81
N LEU A 189 -7.34 4.42 -2.62
CA LEU A 189 -7.26 5.84 -2.31
C LEU A 189 -6.24 6.55 -3.21
N TRP A 190 -5.07 5.94 -3.42
CA TRP A 190 -4.07 6.46 -4.32
C TRP A 190 -4.60 6.58 -5.76
N TRP A 191 -5.17 5.51 -6.33
CA TRP A 191 -5.69 5.53 -7.69
C TRP A 191 -6.89 6.46 -7.85
N TYR A 192 -7.74 6.56 -6.83
CA TYR A 192 -8.84 7.51 -6.82
C TYR A 192 -8.35 8.96 -6.85
N GLY A 193 -7.39 9.30 -5.99
CA GLY A 193 -6.79 10.62 -5.93
C GLY A 193 -6.07 10.99 -7.23
N LEU A 194 -5.26 10.06 -7.75
CA LEU A 194 -4.55 10.26 -9.02
C LEU A 194 -5.51 10.52 -10.18
N THR A 195 -6.53 9.67 -10.34
CA THR A 195 -7.49 9.82 -11.44
C THR A 195 -8.34 11.08 -11.31
N TRP A 196 -8.64 11.51 -10.07
CA TRP A 196 -9.30 12.77 -9.80
C TRP A 196 -8.41 13.95 -10.20
N LEU A 197 -7.16 13.95 -9.79
CA LEU A 197 -6.19 15.00 -10.13
C LEU A 197 -5.98 15.11 -11.64
N VAL A 198 -5.72 13.97 -12.30
CA VAL A 198 -5.52 13.93 -13.77
C VAL A 198 -6.75 14.41 -14.51
N ASN A 199 -7.94 14.04 -14.07
CA ASN A 199 -9.18 14.50 -14.68
C ASN A 199 -9.39 16.02 -14.53
N LYS A 200 -8.99 16.59 -13.39
CA LYS A 200 -9.09 18.03 -13.13
C LYS A 200 -8.15 18.85 -14.03
N VAL A 201 -6.95 18.34 -14.31
CA VAL A 201 -5.94 19.02 -15.12
C VAL A 201 -5.96 18.58 -16.60
N ARG A 202 -6.94 17.81 -17.00
CA ARG A 202 -7.05 17.18 -18.33
C ARG A 202 -6.90 18.15 -19.51
N ASN A 203 -7.44 19.36 -19.39
CA ASN A 203 -7.42 20.36 -20.46
C ASN A 203 -6.06 21.06 -20.60
N ASN A 204 -5.25 21.06 -19.53
CA ASN A 204 -3.93 21.70 -19.49
C ASN A 204 -2.79 20.68 -19.30
N TYR A 205 -3.00 19.45 -19.78
CA TYR A 205 -2.07 18.36 -19.55
C TYR A 205 -0.70 18.65 -20.16
N ASN A 206 0.33 18.56 -19.30
CA ASN A 206 1.73 18.60 -19.70
C ASN A 206 2.44 17.36 -19.13
N ILE A 207 3.27 16.71 -19.94
CA ILE A 207 4.11 15.55 -19.55
C ILE A 207 4.97 15.86 -18.30
N ARG A 208 5.26 17.15 -18.06
CA ARG A 208 5.97 17.59 -16.85
C ARG A 208 5.25 17.19 -15.56
N ILE A 209 3.92 17.05 -15.56
CA ILE A 209 3.16 16.66 -14.37
C ILE A 209 3.54 15.24 -13.94
N ILE A 210 3.65 14.30 -14.89
CA ILE A 210 4.10 12.92 -14.58
C ILE A 210 5.53 12.93 -14.06
N TRP A 211 6.40 13.72 -14.67
CA TRP A 211 7.78 13.83 -14.24
C TRP A 211 7.93 14.41 -12.83
N VAL A 212 7.14 15.45 -12.50
CA VAL A 212 7.12 16.04 -11.15
C VAL A 212 6.58 15.05 -10.13
N LEU A 213 5.48 14.33 -10.48
CA LEU A 213 4.91 13.28 -9.62
C LEU A 213 5.92 12.18 -9.33
N ASN A 214 6.59 11.64 -10.36
CA ASN A 214 7.62 10.62 -10.17
C ASN A 214 8.76 11.10 -9.27
N ARG A 215 9.18 12.35 -9.42
CA ARG A 215 10.22 12.93 -8.55
C ARG A 215 9.75 13.09 -7.10
N ALA A 216 8.56 13.64 -6.89
CA ALA A 216 8.00 13.80 -5.56
C ALA A 216 7.83 12.45 -4.84
N ILE A 217 7.29 11.45 -5.55
CA ILE A 217 7.13 10.09 -5.05
C ILE A 217 8.49 9.43 -4.77
N GLY A 218 9.43 9.53 -5.73
CA GLY A 218 10.78 8.97 -5.55
C GLY A 218 11.49 9.55 -4.33
N ILE A 219 11.39 10.88 -4.12
CA ILE A 219 11.93 11.54 -2.92
C ILE A 219 11.24 11.02 -1.65
N ALA A 220 9.92 10.95 -1.64
CA ALA A 220 9.18 10.45 -0.47
C ALA A 220 9.60 9.01 -0.11
N VAL A 221 9.70 8.13 -1.10
CA VAL A 221 10.13 6.73 -0.90
C VAL A 221 11.59 6.66 -0.41
N ILE A 222 12.50 7.49 -0.95
CA ILE A 222 13.89 7.57 -0.51
C ILE A 222 13.97 8.04 0.95
N ILE A 223 13.21 9.07 1.33
CA ILE A 223 13.17 9.56 2.71
C ILE A 223 12.70 8.46 3.65
N VAL A 224 11.59 7.78 3.32
CA VAL A 224 11.06 6.68 4.12
C VAL A 224 12.09 5.57 4.24
N ALA A 225 12.73 5.16 3.15
CA ALA A 225 13.77 4.12 3.17
C ALA A 225 14.99 4.52 4.02
N ALA A 226 15.43 5.77 3.93
CA ALA A 226 16.55 6.28 4.72
C ALA A 226 16.22 6.35 6.22
N LEU A 227 15.04 6.86 6.58
CA LEU A 227 14.57 6.89 7.97
C LEU A 227 14.56 5.48 8.58
N MET A 228 13.98 4.53 7.86
CA MET A 228 13.90 3.15 8.33
C MET A 228 15.27 2.48 8.42
N MET A 229 16.19 2.77 7.51
CA MET A 229 17.57 2.29 7.64
C MET A 229 18.21 2.80 8.93
N VAL A 230 18.06 4.09 9.23
CA VAL A 230 18.56 4.69 10.48
C VAL A 230 17.94 4.01 11.69
N TYR A 231 16.61 3.82 11.71
CA TYR A 231 15.93 3.11 12.79
C TYR A 231 16.42 1.68 12.95
N THR A 232 16.61 0.95 11.86
CA THR A 232 17.11 -0.42 11.90
C THR A 232 18.52 -0.50 12.48
N LEU A 233 19.38 0.47 12.17
CA LEU A 233 20.77 0.51 12.66
C LEU A 233 20.89 1.02 14.10
N THR A 234 20.01 1.92 14.53
CA THR A 234 20.05 2.49 15.89
C THR A 234 19.34 1.61 16.93
N GLY A 235 18.64 0.55 16.50
CA GLY A 235 17.92 -0.35 17.40
C GLY A 235 16.66 0.26 18.03
N HIS A 236 16.27 1.48 17.65
CA HIS A 236 15.01 2.06 18.08
C HIS A 236 13.89 1.49 17.21
N SER A 237 12.86 0.90 17.81
CA SER A 237 11.59 0.63 17.14
C SER A 237 10.81 1.94 17.05
N ILE A 238 10.18 2.24 15.91
CA ILE A 238 9.16 3.29 15.87
C ILE A 238 7.97 2.73 16.62
N ASP A 239 7.86 3.07 17.88
CA ASP A 239 6.66 2.79 18.65
C ASP A 239 5.66 3.92 18.34
N LEU A 240 4.68 3.60 17.49
CA LEU A 240 3.61 4.56 17.15
C LEU A 240 2.73 4.88 18.36
N SER A 241 2.89 4.14 19.46
CA SER A 241 2.24 4.45 20.75
C SER A 241 2.73 5.76 21.36
N ASP A 242 3.93 6.23 20.98
CA ASP A 242 4.45 7.55 21.39
C ASP A 242 3.73 8.71 20.66
N PHE A 243 3.02 8.41 19.57
CA PHE A 243 2.20 9.38 18.84
C PHE A 243 0.78 9.42 19.42
N LYS A 244 0.70 9.77 20.72
CA LYS A 244 -0.58 10.07 21.36
C LYS A 244 -1.16 11.30 20.68
N LEU A 245 -2.13 11.10 19.80
CA LEU A 245 -3.01 12.18 19.40
C LEU A 245 -3.68 12.69 20.69
N PRO A 246 -3.61 13.98 21.00
CA PRO A 246 -4.34 14.54 22.13
C PRO A 246 -5.83 14.56 21.74
N LEU A 247 -6.51 13.45 21.98
CA LEU A 247 -7.96 13.39 22.00
C LEU A 247 -8.37 13.78 23.42
N SER A 248 -8.44 15.09 23.65
CA SER A 248 -9.13 15.69 24.79
C SER A 248 -10.60 15.85 24.49
#